data_7bdfe6053ce295c270ec396e106ae9c9
#
_entry.id   7bdfe6053ce295c270ec396e106ae9c9
#
_cell.length_a   1.000
_cell.length_b   1.000
_cell.length_c   1.000
_cell.angle_alpha   90.00
_cell.angle_beta   90.00
_cell.angle_gamma   90.00
#
_symmetry.space_group_name_H-M   'P 1'
#
loop_
_entity.id
_entity.type
_entity.pdbx_description
1 polymer ?
#
loop_
_entity_poly.entity_id
_entity_poly.type
_entity_poly.pdbx_seq_one_letter_code
_entity_poly.pdbx_strand_id
1 'polypeptide(L)'
;MNDFNYQENRLHCEDYPLDNLASTFGTPCFVYSASAMTAAYKTIQSAFEYHNPLICYAVKANSNLAVLKRLCDLGAGFDIVSGGELVRVLRVGADPSKIVFSGVGKQTDEIEAALAAKIKCFNVESEAELHHIAEIAERLGTTAPISLRVNPDVDPKTHPYISTGLKESKFGVPMNQALRLYAAAQSLTGIMVKGIDIHIGSQITQLAPYLDALDKMFTLIDQLNDQGIVLEHFDIGGGMGIRYEQEPDFPIKALSDALQQKMADRKLEIILEPGRYIVANAGILLTQVLYTKHNESRAFAVVDAAMNDLIRPALYDAVQAVLPVIAQTNPSERFEIVGPICESGDFLAKDCLIDLKSGALIALASSGAYGMSMSSNYNTRGRAAEVLVDGAEAQLIRRRETIDDVLAAETNLGTVTSAPTVNISAR
;
A
#
# COMPACT_ATOMS: atom_id res chain seq x y z
N MET A 1 4.58 4.19 -17.13
CA MET A 1 3.13 4.20 -16.84
C MET A 1 2.40 4.21 -18.18
N ASN A 2 1.99 3.04 -18.67
CA ASN A 2 1.40 2.95 -20.02
C ASN A 2 0.00 3.56 -20.11
N ASP A 3 -0.71 3.65 -18.98
CA ASP A 3 -2.10 4.10 -18.92
C ASP A 3 -2.27 5.60 -18.61
N PHE A 4 -1.14 6.29 -18.31
CA PHE A 4 -1.08 7.75 -18.24
C PHE A 4 -0.19 8.23 -19.38
N ASN A 5 -0.78 8.66 -20.47
CA ASN A 5 -0.08 9.02 -21.69
C ASN A 5 -0.62 10.30 -22.32
N TYR A 6 0.20 10.93 -23.16
CA TYR A 6 -0.24 12.11 -23.92
C TYR A 6 -0.93 11.69 -25.22
N GLN A 7 -2.15 12.18 -25.40
CA GLN A 7 -2.92 12.09 -26.63
C GLN A 7 -3.27 13.53 -27.05
N GLU A 8 -2.92 13.92 -28.27
CA GLU A 8 -3.15 15.28 -28.78
C GLU A 8 -2.66 16.39 -27.82
N ASN A 9 -1.46 16.22 -27.25
CA ASN A 9 -0.83 17.11 -26.25
C ASN A 9 -1.56 17.22 -24.90
N ARG A 10 -2.56 16.39 -24.61
CA ARG A 10 -3.25 16.32 -23.32
C ARG A 10 -2.90 15.03 -22.60
N LEU A 11 -2.59 15.10 -21.32
CA LEU A 11 -2.36 13.90 -20.50
C LEU A 11 -3.72 13.23 -20.21
N HIS A 12 -3.78 11.94 -20.50
CA HIS A 12 -4.94 11.09 -20.26
C HIS A 12 -4.64 10.06 -19.17
N CYS A 13 -5.69 9.64 -18.46
CA CYS A 13 -5.74 8.38 -17.77
C CYS A 13 -6.57 7.43 -18.64
N GLU A 14 -5.95 6.39 -19.17
CA GLU A 14 -6.56 5.52 -20.19
C GLU A 14 -7.07 6.38 -21.38
N ASP A 15 -8.37 6.38 -21.63
CA ASP A 15 -8.99 7.18 -22.70
C ASP A 15 -9.59 8.50 -22.18
N TYR A 16 -9.46 8.82 -20.88
CA TYR A 16 -10.08 9.99 -20.27
C TYR A 16 -9.10 11.14 -20.04
N PRO A 17 -9.32 12.36 -20.60
CA PRO A 17 -8.42 13.50 -20.43
C PRO A 17 -8.43 14.02 -18.98
N LEU A 18 -7.26 14.30 -18.40
CA LEU A 18 -7.13 14.73 -17.00
C LEU A 18 -7.67 16.14 -16.74
N ASP A 19 -7.65 17.04 -17.70
CA ASP A 19 -8.25 18.38 -17.55
C ASP A 19 -9.78 18.33 -17.47
N ASN A 20 -10.41 17.35 -18.12
CA ASN A 20 -11.84 17.08 -17.95
C ASN A 20 -12.12 16.52 -16.55
N LEU A 21 -11.24 15.66 -16.00
CA LEU A 21 -11.34 15.18 -14.62
C LEU A 21 -11.27 16.35 -13.63
N ALA A 22 -10.27 17.23 -13.79
CA ALA A 22 -10.14 18.43 -12.94
C ALA A 22 -11.38 19.30 -12.98
N SER A 23 -11.96 19.50 -14.17
CA SER A 23 -13.18 20.31 -14.35
C SER A 23 -14.42 19.68 -13.72
N THR A 24 -14.50 18.34 -13.72
CA THR A 24 -15.66 17.60 -13.21
C THR A 24 -15.62 17.38 -11.71
N PHE A 25 -14.46 16.99 -11.16
CA PHE A 25 -14.31 16.54 -9.77
C PHE A 25 -13.47 17.50 -8.90
N GLY A 26 -12.94 18.56 -9.51
CA GLY A 26 -12.05 19.52 -8.85
C GLY A 26 -10.66 18.93 -8.51
N THR A 27 -9.79 19.81 -8.01
CA THR A 27 -8.45 19.48 -7.52
C THR A 27 -8.30 19.86 -6.03
N PRO A 28 -7.36 19.25 -5.26
CA PRO A 28 -6.59 18.06 -5.62
C PRO A 28 -7.47 16.83 -5.73
N CYS A 29 -7.09 15.86 -6.58
CA CYS A 29 -7.89 14.65 -6.80
C CYS A 29 -6.94 13.46 -7.09
N PHE A 30 -7.14 12.34 -6.40
CA PHE A 30 -6.48 11.09 -6.80
C PHE A 30 -7.22 10.47 -7.97
N VAL A 31 -6.48 10.05 -8.99
CA VAL A 31 -7.02 9.40 -10.17
C VAL A 31 -6.34 8.05 -10.34
N TYR A 32 -7.12 6.99 -10.45
CA TYR A 32 -6.64 5.62 -10.60
C TYR A 32 -7.08 5.03 -11.94
N SER A 33 -6.18 4.30 -12.59
CA SER A 33 -6.45 3.51 -13.78
C SER A 33 -6.83 2.07 -13.42
N ALA A 34 -7.99 1.63 -13.84
CA ALA A 34 -8.48 0.27 -13.64
C ALA A 34 -7.68 -0.75 -14.48
N SER A 35 -7.29 -0.36 -15.70
CA SER A 35 -6.49 -1.22 -16.60
C SER A 35 -5.08 -1.41 -16.07
N ALA A 36 -4.43 -0.35 -15.57
CA ALA A 36 -3.09 -0.44 -14.97
C ALA A 36 -3.05 -1.37 -13.76
N MET A 37 -4.03 -1.26 -12.84
CA MET A 37 -4.15 -2.19 -11.70
C MET A 37 -4.34 -3.63 -12.15
N THR A 38 -5.21 -3.84 -13.12
CA THR A 38 -5.48 -5.17 -13.69
C THR A 38 -4.24 -5.76 -14.34
N ALA A 39 -3.51 -4.97 -15.12
CA ALA A 39 -2.28 -5.39 -15.79
C ALA A 39 -1.18 -5.75 -14.77
N ALA A 40 -0.99 -4.94 -13.73
CA ALA A 40 -0.01 -5.21 -12.68
C ALA A 40 -0.34 -6.51 -11.91
N TYR A 41 -1.61 -6.73 -11.53
CA TYR A 41 -2.05 -7.98 -10.89
C TYR A 41 -1.80 -9.19 -11.80
N LYS A 42 -2.20 -9.12 -13.06
CA LYS A 42 -1.99 -10.20 -14.04
C LYS A 42 -0.52 -10.46 -14.33
N THR A 43 0.33 -9.44 -14.28
CA THR A 43 1.79 -9.61 -14.43
C THR A 43 2.35 -10.50 -13.33
N ILE A 44 1.94 -10.29 -12.07
CA ILE A 44 2.32 -11.16 -10.95
C ILE A 44 1.78 -12.57 -11.18
N GLN A 45 0.49 -12.68 -11.49
CA GLN A 45 -0.17 -13.97 -11.71
C GLN A 45 0.54 -14.78 -12.79
N SER A 46 0.85 -14.17 -13.93
CA SER A 46 1.54 -14.85 -15.04
C SER A 46 3.00 -15.19 -14.70
N ALA A 47 3.71 -14.31 -13.99
CA ALA A 47 5.10 -14.58 -13.59
C ALA A 47 5.21 -15.79 -12.66
N PHE A 48 4.21 -16.01 -11.81
CA PHE A 48 4.16 -17.10 -10.84
C PHE A 48 3.20 -18.24 -11.24
N GLU A 49 2.77 -18.31 -12.50
CA GLU A 49 1.79 -19.29 -12.98
C GLU A 49 2.13 -20.73 -12.58
N TYR A 50 3.42 -21.10 -12.62
CA TYR A 50 3.88 -22.44 -12.23
C TYR A 50 3.52 -22.79 -10.78
N HIS A 51 3.52 -21.81 -9.88
CA HIS A 51 3.27 -22.00 -8.44
C HIS A 51 1.78 -21.93 -8.09
N ASN A 52 0.94 -21.44 -9.01
CA ASN A 52 -0.47 -21.14 -8.74
C ASN A 52 -0.66 -20.39 -7.39
N PRO A 53 -0.01 -19.22 -7.19
CA PRO A 53 0.07 -18.58 -5.90
C PRO A 53 -1.26 -17.99 -5.45
N LEU A 54 -1.46 -17.89 -4.16
CA LEU A 54 -2.44 -16.98 -3.59
C LEU A 54 -1.84 -15.57 -3.53
N ILE A 55 -2.39 -14.65 -4.33
CA ILE A 55 -1.97 -13.25 -4.33
C ILE A 55 -2.87 -12.48 -3.38
N CYS A 56 -2.37 -12.15 -2.18
CA CYS A 56 -3.03 -11.36 -1.16
C CYS A 56 -2.65 -9.89 -1.32
N TYR A 57 -3.55 -9.07 -1.88
CA TYR A 57 -3.28 -7.65 -2.01
C TYR A 57 -3.14 -6.98 -0.65
N ALA A 58 -2.02 -6.26 -0.41
CA ALA A 58 -1.78 -5.54 0.84
C ALA A 58 -2.65 -4.27 0.89
N VAL A 59 -3.74 -4.34 1.67
CA VAL A 59 -4.80 -3.31 1.77
C VAL A 59 -4.24 -1.95 2.19
N LYS A 60 -3.23 -1.94 3.05
CA LYS A 60 -2.53 -0.72 3.52
C LYS A 60 -2.02 0.18 2.40
N ALA A 61 -1.75 -0.36 1.21
CA ALA A 61 -1.26 0.43 0.08
C ALA A 61 -2.35 1.37 -0.48
N ASN A 62 -3.57 0.87 -0.66
CA ASN A 62 -4.75 1.65 -1.01
C ASN A 62 -6.00 0.86 -0.60
N SER A 63 -6.75 1.38 0.36
CA SER A 63 -7.89 0.71 0.97
C SER A 63 -9.25 1.17 0.43
N ASN A 64 -9.31 1.91 -0.68
CA ASN A 64 -10.56 2.34 -1.28
C ASN A 64 -11.40 1.12 -1.72
N LEU A 65 -12.70 1.13 -1.38
CA LEU A 65 -13.60 -0.01 -1.65
C LEU A 65 -13.68 -0.37 -3.13
N ALA A 66 -13.62 0.59 -4.05
CA ALA A 66 -13.65 0.30 -5.48
C ALA A 66 -12.35 -0.36 -5.97
N VAL A 67 -11.20 0.04 -5.42
CA VAL A 67 -9.90 -0.62 -5.67
C VAL A 67 -9.93 -2.05 -5.14
N LEU A 68 -10.39 -2.24 -3.90
CA LEU A 68 -10.51 -3.58 -3.30
C LEU A 68 -11.49 -4.45 -4.09
N LYS A 69 -12.64 -3.89 -4.52
CA LYS A 69 -13.62 -4.63 -5.32
C LYS A 69 -13.03 -5.07 -6.65
N ARG A 70 -12.30 -4.19 -7.35
CA ARG A 70 -11.63 -4.55 -8.61
C ARG A 70 -10.68 -5.74 -8.44
N LEU A 71 -9.85 -5.73 -7.39
CA LEU A 71 -8.92 -6.81 -7.11
C LEU A 71 -9.63 -8.08 -6.64
N CYS A 72 -10.69 -7.96 -5.85
CA CYS A 72 -11.55 -9.08 -5.46
C CYS A 72 -12.14 -9.78 -6.69
N ASP A 73 -12.62 -9.02 -7.67
CA ASP A 73 -13.19 -9.55 -8.93
C ASP A 73 -12.13 -10.24 -9.81
N LEU A 74 -10.86 -9.90 -9.66
CA LEU A 74 -9.74 -10.61 -10.28
C LEU A 74 -9.35 -11.89 -9.54
N GLY A 75 -9.98 -12.19 -8.39
CA GLY A 75 -9.73 -13.38 -7.59
C GLY A 75 -8.65 -13.22 -6.51
N ALA A 76 -8.20 -11.99 -6.25
CA ALA A 76 -7.21 -11.72 -5.21
C ALA A 76 -7.71 -12.13 -3.81
N GLY A 77 -6.77 -12.60 -2.98
CA GLY A 77 -6.86 -12.55 -1.53
C GLY A 77 -6.45 -11.18 -1.00
N PHE A 78 -6.39 -11.04 0.32
CA PHE A 78 -6.03 -9.76 0.96
C PHE A 78 -5.10 -9.97 2.16
N ASP A 79 -4.04 -9.17 2.24
CA ASP A 79 -3.24 -8.96 3.44
C ASP A 79 -3.79 -7.73 4.18
N ILE A 80 -4.31 -7.97 5.39
CA ILE A 80 -4.87 -6.94 6.26
C ILE A 80 -4.00 -6.73 7.49
N VAL A 81 -4.07 -5.53 8.07
CA VAL A 81 -3.29 -5.18 9.28
C VAL A 81 -4.14 -4.57 10.39
N SER A 82 -5.47 -4.58 10.24
CA SER A 82 -6.43 -4.09 11.26
C SER A 82 -7.84 -4.64 11.04
N GLY A 83 -8.67 -4.56 12.08
CA GLY A 83 -10.10 -4.87 11.98
C GLY A 83 -10.86 -3.97 11.01
N GLY A 84 -10.42 -2.71 10.87
CA GLY A 84 -10.99 -1.79 9.88
C GLY A 84 -10.73 -2.24 8.45
N GLU A 85 -9.55 -2.80 8.16
CA GLU A 85 -9.26 -3.39 6.86
C GLU A 85 -10.04 -4.70 6.64
N LEU A 86 -10.22 -5.53 7.69
CA LEU A 86 -11.10 -6.71 7.63
C LEU A 86 -12.51 -6.32 7.19
N VAL A 87 -13.10 -5.33 7.84
CA VAL A 87 -14.44 -4.83 7.48
C VAL A 87 -14.50 -4.37 6.01
N ARG A 88 -13.47 -3.69 5.51
CA ARG A 88 -13.41 -3.23 4.12
C ARG A 88 -13.41 -4.39 3.12
N VAL A 89 -12.55 -5.39 3.33
CA VAL A 89 -12.43 -6.51 2.40
C VAL A 89 -13.67 -7.41 2.42
N LEU A 90 -14.27 -7.63 3.58
CA LEU A 90 -15.54 -8.35 3.68
C LEU A 90 -16.69 -7.60 3.00
N ARG A 91 -16.71 -6.26 3.09
CA ARG A 91 -17.75 -5.42 2.44
C ARG A 91 -17.72 -5.51 0.91
N VAL A 92 -16.57 -5.75 0.30
CA VAL A 92 -16.46 -5.92 -1.14
C VAL A 92 -16.67 -7.36 -1.60
N GLY A 93 -16.96 -8.29 -0.67
CA GLY A 93 -17.25 -9.68 -0.95
C GLY A 93 -16.01 -10.57 -1.08
N ALA A 94 -14.91 -10.20 -0.42
CA ALA A 94 -13.72 -11.05 -0.38
C ALA A 94 -14.03 -12.41 0.27
N ASP A 95 -13.44 -13.48 -0.28
CA ASP A 95 -13.46 -14.81 0.32
C ASP A 95 -12.56 -14.81 1.58
N PRO A 96 -13.12 -15.00 2.78
CA PRO A 96 -12.33 -14.99 4.02
C PRO A 96 -11.20 -16.03 4.02
N SER A 97 -11.38 -17.16 3.36
CA SER A 97 -10.36 -18.22 3.25
C SER A 97 -9.10 -17.77 2.46
N LYS A 98 -9.12 -16.58 1.87
CA LYS A 98 -8.02 -15.94 1.15
C LYS A 98 -7.50 -14.68 1.86
N ILE A 99 -7.86 -14.47 3.13
CA ILE A 99 -7.41 -13.32 3.91
C ILE A 99 -6.32 -13.75 4.88
N VAL A 100 -5.18 -13.06 4.88
CA VAL A 100 -4.11 -13.17 5.87
C VAL A 100 -4.09 -11.92 6.74
N PHE A 101 -3.83 -12.06 8.04
CA PHE A 101 -3.83 -10.96 8.99
C PHE A 101 -2.44 -10.76 9.58
N SER A 102 -1.74 -9.75 9.09
CA SER A 102 -0.39 -9.35 9.48
C SER A 102 -0.41 -8.20 10.51
N GLY A 103 0.76 -7.77 10.99
CA GLY A 103 0.89 -6.62 11.90
C GLY A 103 1.12 -7.00 13.36
N VAL A 104 1.90 -6.16 14.05
CA VAL A 104 2.47 -6.42 15.40
C VAL A 104 1.53 -6.13 16.57
N GLY A 105 0.32 -5.65 16.31
CA GLY A 105 -0.55 -5.13 17.38
C GLY A 105 -2.02 -5.49 17.21
N LYS A 106 -2.32 -6.75 16.86
CA LYS A 106 -3.70 -7.23 16.74
C LYS A 106 -4.40 -7.18 18.09
N GLN A 107 -5.57 -6.53 18.13
CA GLN A 107 -6.37 -6.38 19.35
C GLN A 107 -7.34 -7.56 19.52
N THR A 108 -7.85 -7.74 20.75
CA THR A 108 -8.74 -8.85 21.08
C THR A 108 -9.97 -8.92 20.18
N ASP A 109 -10.66 -7.80 19.98
CA ASP A 109 -11.86 -7.70 19.15
C ASP A 109 -11.57 -7.93 17.66
N GLU A 110 -10.40 -7.52 17.18
CA GLU A 110 -9.95 -7.78 15.82
C GLU A 110 -9.66 -9.28 15.58
N ILE A 111 -9.03 -9.94 16.56
CA ILE A 111 -8.76 -11.40 16.52
C ILE A 111 -10.09 -12.16 16.57
N GLU A 112 -11.03 -11.79 17.46
CA GLU A 112 -12.37 -12.39 17.54
C GLU A 112 -13.14 -12.27 16.23
N ALA A 113 -13.13 -11.06 15.63
CA ALA A 113 -13.78 -10.82 14.34
C ALA A 113 -13.16 -11.64 13.22
N ALA A 114 -11.84 -11.76 13.17
CA ALA A 114 -11.13 -12.53 12.17
C ALA A 114 -11.38 -14.05 12.31
N LEU A 115 -11.41 -14.59 13.55
CA LEU A 115 -11.78 -15.96 13.83
C LEU A 115 -13.24 -16.25 13.42
N ALA A 116 -14.15 -15.34 13.74
CA ALA A 116 -15.56 -15.45 13.36
C ALA A 116 -15.73 -15.44 11.82
N ALA A 117 -14.94 -14.62 11.13
CA ALA A 117 -14.91 -14.58 9.67
C ALA A 117 -14.26 -15.82 9.04
N LYS A 118 -13.50 -16.61 9.80
CA LYS A 118 -12.74 -17.79 9.34
C LYS A 118 -11.71 -17.42 8.28
N ILE A 119 -10.86 -16.45 8.60
CA ILE A 119 -9.77 -16.06 7.71
C ILE A 119 -8.77 -17.21 7.49
N LYS A 120 -7.93 -17.10 6.45
CA LYS A 120 -6.91 -18.10 6.10
C LYS A 120 -5.92 -18.33 7.23
N CYS A 121 -5.29 -17.27 7.72
CA CYS A 121 -4.38 -17.36 8.87
C CYS A 121 -4.04 -15.99 9.46
N PHE A 122 -3.53 -16.03 10.69
CA PHE A 122 -2.83 -14.92 11.34
C PHE A 122 -1.33 -15.07 11.12
N ASN A 123 -0.68 -14.02 10.60
CA ASN A 123 0.78 -13.92 10.57
C ASN A 123 1.22 -13.37 11.93
N VAL A 124 1.70 -14.27 12.80
CA VAL A 124 2.04 -14.01 14.20
C VAL A 124 3.44 -13.45 14.31
N GLU A 125 3.61 -12.34 15.01
CA GLU A 125 4.85 -11.58 15.05
C GLU A 125 5.60 -11.63 16.39
N SER A 126 5.01 -12.30 17.42
CA SER A 126 5.65 -12.47 18.72
C SER A 126 5.09 -13.65 19.52
N GLU A 127 5.86 -14.13 20.53
CA GLU A 127 5.40 -15.16 21.44
C GLU A 127 4.19 -14.72 22.29
N ALA A 128 4.18 -13.45 22.72
CA ALA A 128 3.05 -12.89 23.47
C ALA A 128 1.77 -12.87 22.64
N GLU A 129 1.86 -12.50 21.38
CA GLU A 129 0.74 -12.55 20.45
C GLU A 129 0.24 -13.98 20.21
N LEU A 130 1.16 -14.94 20.04
CA LEU A 130 0.81 -16.36 19.89
C LEU A 130 -0.06 -16.85 21.06
N HIS A 131 0.36 -16.56 22.29
CA HIS A 131 -0.39 -16.94 23.48
C HIS A 131 -1.76 -16.20 23.56
N HIS A 132 -1.78 -14.92 23.22
CA HIS A 132 -3.00 -14.14 23.22
C HIS A 132 -4.04 -14.68 22.21
N ILE A 133 -3.62 -15.02 21.00
CA ILE A 133 -4.48 -15.66 20.00
C ILE A 133 -4.99 -17.02 20.50
N ALA A 134 -4.12 -17.82 21.14
CA ALA A 134 -4.51 -19.11 21.70
C ALA A 134 -5.60 -18.97 22.77
N GLU A 135 -5.42 -18.07 23.74
CA GLU A 135 -6.40 -17.79 24.81
C GLU A 135 -7.76 -17.37 24.23
N ILE A 136 -7.76 -16.51 23.20
CA ILE A 136 -9.00 -16.07 22.54
C ILE A 136 -9.67 -17.26 21.83
N ALA A 137 -8.91 -18.03 21.06
CA ALA A 137 -9.44 -19.17 20.34
C ALA A 137 -10.02 -20.23 21.27
N GLU A 138 -9.34 -20.56 22.39
CA GLU A 138 -9.83 -21.47 23.42
C GLU A 138 -11.14 -20.95 24.06
N ARG A 139 -11.18 -19.68 24.43
CA ARG A 139 -12.38 -19.05 25.00
C ARG A 139 -13.57 -19.10 24.06
N LEU A 140 -13.34 -18.98 22.75
CA LEU A 140 -14.37 -19.07 21.73
C LEU A 140 -14.69 -20.51 21.29
N GLY A 141 -13.98 -21.52 21.82
CA GLY A 141 -14.17 -22.92 21.46
C GLY A 141 -13.80 -23.22 20.00
N THR A 142 -12.81 -22.52 19.45
CA THR A 142 -12.34 -22.65 18.08
C THR A 142 -10.82 -22.84 18.02
N THR A 143 -10.28 -22.99 16.81
CA THR A 143 -8.83 -23.02 16.56
C THR A 143 -8.43 -21.89 15.62
N ALA A 144 -7.33 -21.22 15.91
CA ALA A 144 -6.77 -20.16 15.11
C ALA A 144 -5.72 -20.74 14.14
N PRO A 145 -5.91 -20.64 12.82
CA PRO A 145 -4.86 -20.95 11.86
C PRO A 145 -3.78 -19.87 11.92
N ILE A 146 -2.51 -20.27 12.05
CA ILE A 146 -1.40 -19.32 12.16
C ILE A 146 -0.25 -19.65 11.22
N SER A 147 0.48 -18.60 10.82
CA SER A 147 1.85 -18.61 10.36
C SER A 147 2.71 -17.85 11.35
N LEU A 148 3.94 -18.24 11.60
CA LEU A 148 4.89 -17.35 12.27
C LEU A 148 5.58 -16.50 11.22
N ARG A 149 5.55 -15.17 11.41
CA ARG A 149 6.39 -14.26 10.64
C ARG A 149 7.79 -14.28 11.20
N VAL A 150 8.70 -14.79 10.41
CA VAL A 150 10.11 -14.92 10.78
C VAL A 150 10.92 -13.80 10.14
N ASN A 151 11.73 -13.12 10.94
CA ASN A 151 12.68 -12.14 10.43
C ASN A 151 13.96 -12.84 10.00
N PRO A 152 14.29 -12.89 8.70
CA PRO A 152 15.45 -13.63 8.20
C PRO A 152 16.79 -12.91 8.41
N ASP A 153 16.78 -11.71 8.99
CA ASP A 153 17.96 -10.84 9.15
C ASP A 153 18.69 -10.62 7.80
N VAL A 154 17.96 -10.05 6.86
CA VAL A 154 18.44 -9.70 5.51
C VAL A 154 18.27 -8.19 5.30
N ASP A 155 19.33 -7.52 4.81
CA ASP A 155 19.27 -6.11 4.44
C ASP A 155 18.64 -5.95 3.05
N PRO A 156 17.42 -5.35 2.95
CA PRO A 156 16.75 -5.13 1.67
C PRO A 156 17.37 -3.97 0.88
N LYS A 157 18.33 -3.23 1.44
CA LYS A 157 18.99 -2.04 0.87
C LYS A 157 18.00 -0.97 0.43
N THR A 158 17.01 -0.72 1.26
CA THR A 158 15.95 0.29 1.05
C THR A 158 16.02 1.37 2.12
N HIS A 159 15.16 2.41 2.03
CA HIS A 159 15.12 3.46 3.03
C HIS A 159 14.90 2.86 4.45
N PRO A 160 15.63 3.34 5.49
CA PRO A 160 15.58 2.75 6.85
C PRO A 160 14.17 2.59 7.42
N TYR A 161 13.26 3.54 7.16
CA TYR A 161 11.89 3.49 7.69
C TYR A 161 10.97 2.45 7.02
N ILE A 162 11.39 1.86 5.89
CA ILE A 162 10.63 0.83 5.17
C ILE A 162 11.37 -0.50 5.07
N SER A 163 12.51 -0.65 5.77
CA SER A 163 13.24 -1.91 5.95
C SER A 163 12.62 -2.67 7.13
N THR A 164 12.19 -3.91 6.92
CA THR A 164 11.55 -4.75 7.95
C THR A 164 12.30 -6.05 8.21
N GLY A 165 13.29 -6.39 7.38
CA GLY A 165 14.06 -7.63 7.45
C GLY A 165 15.32 -7.57 8.33
N LEU A 166 15.64 -6.43 8.93
CA LEU A 166 16.80 -6.26 9.79
C LEU A 166 16.53 -6.71 11.22
N LYS A 167 17.58 -7.16 11.92
CA LYS A 167 17.52 -7.70 13.29
C LYS A 167 16.90 -6.75 14.31
N GLU A 168 17.04 -5.44 14.12
CA GLU A 168 16.52 -4.40 15.01
C GLU A 168 15.07 -4.00 14.68
N SER A 169 14.46 -4.61 13.67
CA SER A 169 13.08 -4.35 13.28
C SER A 169 12.10 -4.83 14.36
N LYS A 170 11.02 -4.06 14.56
CA LYS A 170 9.91 -4.48 15.44
C LYS A 170 9.10 -5.66 14.90
N PHE A 171 9.33 -6.05 13.64
CA PHE A 171 8.53 -7.04 12.94
C PHE A 171 9.14 -8.43 13.00
N GLY A 172 8.26 -9.43 13.17
CA GLY A 172 8.58 -10.84 13.13
C GLY A 172 9.39 -11.36 14.31
N VAL A 173 9.44 -12.67 14.41
CA VAL A 173 10.26 -13.36 15.40
C VAL A 173 11.68 -13.60 14.86
N PRO A 174 12.73 -13.50 15.69
CA PRO A 174 14.09 -13.80 15.25
C PRO A 174 14.24 -15.25 14.77
N MET A 175 15.03 -15.48 13.71
CA MET A 175 15.31 -16.82 13.17
C MET A 175 15.71 -17.85 14.23
N ASN A 176 16.58 -17.46 15.19
CA ASN A 176 17.07 -18.36 16.24
C ASN A 176 15.99 -18.75 17.27
N GLN A 177 14.83 -18.11 17.28
CA GLN A 177 13.71 -18.43 18.15
C GLN A 177 12.60 -19.20 17.42
N ALA A 178 12.63 -19.22 16.09
CA ALA A 178 11.54 -19.76 15.28
C ALA A 178 11.23 -21.23 15.62
N LEU A 179 12.23 -22.12 15.64
CA LEU A 179 12.04 -23.55 15.95
C LEU A 179 11.37 -23.76 17.32
N ARG A 180 11.84 -23.02 18.34
CA ARG A 180 11.26 -23.09 19.70
C ARG A 180 9.80 -22.63 19.70
N LEU A 181 9.48 -21.53 19.00
CA LEU A 181 8.14 -20.99 18.96
C LEU A 181 7.19 -21.88 18.18
N TYR A 182 7.63 -22.53 17.09
CA TYR A 182 6.82 -23.53 16.39
C TYR A 182 6.52 -24.73 17.28
N ALA A 183 7.51 -25.25 18.03
CA ALA A 183 7.28 -26.32 18.99
C ALA A 183 6.30 -25.92 20.10
N ALA A 184 6.40 -24.68 20.61
CA ALA A 184 5.45 -24.14 21.56
C ALA A 184 4.04 -24.02 20.94
N ALA A 185 3.92 -23.48 19.73
CA ALA A 185 2.64 -23.33 19.02
C ALA A 185 1.93 -24.68 18.85
N GLN A 186 2.65 -25.76 18.52
CA GLN A 186 2.06 -27.10 18.40
C GLN A 186 1.49 -27.63 19.72
N SER A 187 1.99 -27.19 20.86
CA SER A 187 1.51 -27.62 22.18
C SER A 187 0.35 -26.82 22.70
N LEU A 188 0.03 -25.66 22.09
CA LEU A 188 -1.06 -24.79 22.52
C LEU A 188 -2.40 -25.28 22.00
N THR A 189 -3.35 -25.48 22.92
CA THR A 189 -4.75 -25.67 22.56
C THR A 189 -5.27 -24.40 21.86
N GLY A 190 -6.14 -24.57 20.87
CA GLY A 190 -6.68 -23.42 20.12
C GLY A 190 -5.78 -22.88 19.02
N ILE A 191 -4.57 -23.43 18.80
CA ILE A 191 -3.67 -23.06 17.70
C ILE A 191 -3.59 -24.17 16.66
N MET A 192 -3.57 -23.78 15.40
CA MET A 192 -3.30 -24.64 14.26
C MET A 192 -2.19 -24.05 13.41
N VAL A 193 -0.98 -24.61 13.49
CA VAL A 193 0.14 -24.20 12.66
C VAL A 193 -0.13 -24.55 11.21
N LYS A 194 -0.13 -23.55 10.32
CA LYS A 194 -0.41 -23.69 8.89
C LYS A 194 0.76 -23.32 8.01
N GLY A 195 1.51 -22.29 8.36
CA GLY A 195 2.51 -21.76 7.45
C GLY A 195 3.65 -21.04 8.12
N ILE A 196 4.43 -20.42 7.27
CA ILE A 196 5.52 -19.51 7.63
C ILE A 196 5.43 -18.27 6.75
N ASP A 197 5.72 -17.11 7.34
CA ASP A 197 5.68 -15.82 6.66
C ASP A 197 7.02 -15.10 6.78
N ILE A 198 7.35 -14.35 5.74
CA ILE A 198 8.41 -13.34 5.74
C ILE A 198 7.95 -12.06 5.08
N HIS A 199 8.48 -10.92 5.56
CA HIS A 199 8.39 -9.67 4.83
C HIS A 199 9.65 -8.86 5.09
N ILE A 200 10.56 -8.80 4.11
CA ILE A 200 11.93 -8.28 4.30
C ILE A 200 12.04 -6.77 4.12
N GLY A 201 11.06 -6.12 3.48
CA GLY A 201 11.09 -4.67 3.28
C GLY A 201 10.10 -4.20 2.23
N SER A 202 10.19 -2.92 1.87
CA SER A 202 9.35 -2.31 0.87
C SER A 202 10.21 -1.54 -0.14
N GLN A 203 9.75 -1.42 -1.39
CA GLN A 203 10.50 -0.80 -2.49
C GLN A 203 11.82 -1.52 -2.79
N ILE A 204 11.81 -2.85 -2.80
CA ILE A 204 12.97 -3.68 -3.13
C ILE A 204 13.04 -3.79 -4.65
N THR A 205 14.11 -3.28 -5.25
CA THR A 205 14.31 -3.28 -6.71
C THR A 205 15.32 -4.35 -7.16
N GLN A 206 16.01 -5.00 -6.22
CA GLN A 206 17.00 -6.02 -6.48
C GLN A 206 16.52 -7.40 -6.07
N LEU A 207 16.93 -8.44 -6.80
CA LEU A 207 16.56 -9.82 -6.53
C LEU A 207 17.32 -10.42 -5.33
N ALA A 208 18.59 -10.04 -5.15
CA ALA A 208 19.48 -10.67 -4.18
C ALA A 208 18.92 -10.77 -2.75
N PRO A 209 18.30 -9.72 -2.15
CA PRO A 209 17.72 -9.84 -0.82
C PRO A 209 16.64 -10.94 -0.70
N TYR A 210 15.85 -11.13 -1.75
CA TYR A 210 14.87 -12.24 -1.77
C TYR A 210 15.54 -13.60 -1.82
N LEU A 211 16.60 -13.75 -2.63
CA LEU A 211 17.33 -15.03 -2.72
C LEU A 211 17.94 -15.43 -1.38
N ASP A 212 18.58 -14.46 -0.70
CA ASP A 212 19.17 -14.67 0.62
C ASP A 212 18.10 -15.06 1.66
N ALA A 213 16.95 -14.40 1.63
CA ALA A 213 15.84 -14.73 2.52
C ALA A 213 15.27 -16.12 2.23
N LEU A 214 15.05 -16.47 0.96
CA LEU A 214 14.54 -17.78 0.55
C LEU A 214 15.48 -18.92 0.99
N ASP A 215 16.82 -18.76 0.88
CA ASP A 215 17.77 -19.77 1.32
C ASP A 215 17.67 -20.05 2.82
N LYS A 216 17.59 -18.99 3.63
CA LYS A 216 17.41 -19.12 5.07
C LYS A 216 16.09 -19.78 5.43
N MET A 217 15.00 -19.38 4.73
CA MET A 217 13.67 -19.89 5.03
C MET A 217 13.49 -21.34 4.63
N PHE A 218 14.01 -21.79 3.49
CA PHE A 218 13.94 -23.20 3.11
C PHE A 218 14.74 -24.08 4.05
N THR A 219 15.90 -23.58 4.55
CA THR A 219 16.65 -24.28 5.61
C THR A 219 15.81 -24.43 6.89
N LEU A 220 15.09 -23.38 7.31
CA LEU A 220 14.21 -23.44 8.49
C LEU A 220 13.02 -24.40 8.25
N ILE A 221 12.41 -24.36 7.07
CA ILE A 221 11.30 -25.27 6.71
C ILE A 221 11.75 -26.74 6.77
N ASP A 222 12.95 -27.06 6.29
CA ASP A 222 13.49 -28.41 6.37
C ASP A 222 13.72 -28.85 7.84
N GLN A 223 14.27 -27.96 8.68
CA GLN A 223 14.43 -28.22 10.11
C GLN A 223 13.09 -28.43 10.84
N LEU A 224 12.03 -27.72 10.44
CA LEU A 224 10.68 -27.92 10.96
C LEU A 224 10.12 -29.28 10.55
N ASN A 225 10.30 -29.65 9.29
CA ASN A 225 9.88 -30.96 8.77
C ASN A 225 10.61 -32.11 9.51
N ASP A 226 11.92 -31.97 9.80
CA ASP A 226 12.69 -32.97 10.57
C ASP A 226 12.15 -33.14 12.00
N GLN A 227 11.51 -32.09 12.56
CA GLN A 227 10.82 -32.12 13.85
C GLN A 227 9.35 -32.57 13.77
N GLY A 228 8.88 -32.95 12.57
CA GLY A 228 7.50 -33.36 12.34
C GLY A 228 6.50 -32.21 12.22
N ILE A 229 6.98 -30.97 12.06
CA ILE A 229 6.15 -29.78 11.86
C ILE A 229 6.03 -29.54 10.35
N VAL A 230 4.94 -30.02 9.77
CA VAL A 230 4.67 -29.90 8.33
C VAL A 230 3.85 -28.66 8.07
N LEU A 231 4.38 -27.74 7.24
CA LEU A 231 3.70 -26.52 6.84
C LEU A 231 2.88 -26.73 5.56
N GLU A 232 1.76 -26.04 5.46
CA GLU A 232 0.87 -26.05 4.28
C GLU A 232 1.22 -24.95 3.30
N HIS A 233 1.67 -23.77 3.78
CA HIS A 233 2.03 -22.64 2.92
C HIS A 233 3.29 -21.92 3.37
N PHE A 234 3.89 -21.22 2.40
CA PHE A 234 4.97 -20.26 2.60
C PHE A 234 4.55 -18.92 2.02
N ASP A 235 4.35 -17.92 2.88
CA ASP A 235 4.12 -16.54 2.49
C ASP A 235 5.48 -15.84 2.34
N ILE A 236 5.82 -15.45 1.13
CA ILE A 236 7.07 -14.73 0.85
C ILE A 236 6.91 -13.21 0.95
N GLY A 237 5.74 -12.76 1.39
CA GLY A 237 5.42 -11.36 1.62
C GLY A 237 5.25 -10.55 0.35
N GLY A 238 5.37 -9.25 0.55
CA GLY A 238 5.39 -8.27 -0.53
C GLY A 238 6.77 -7.61 -0.67
N GLY A 239 6.76 -6.30 -0.88
CA GLY A 239 7.99 -5.51 -0.94
C GLY A 239 8.51 -5.23 -2.34
N MET A 240 7.97 -5.88 -3.37
CA MET A 240 8.34 -5.65 -4.77
C MET A 240 8.24 -4.16 -5.09
N GLY A 241 9.38 -3.58 -5.52
CA GLY A 241 9.49 -2.17 -5.88
C GLY A 241 8.92 -1.86 -7.24
N ILE A 242 8.73 -0.56 -7.46
CA ILE A 242 8.36 0.01 -8.75
C ILE A 242 9.41 1.01 -9.20
N ARG A 243 9.34 1.42 -10.45
CA ARG A 243 10.12 2.55 -10.96
C ARG A 243 9.41 3.86 -10.60
N TYR A 244 10.10 4.72 -9.83
CA TYR A 244 9.69 6.10 -9.58
C TYR A 244 10.39 7.07 -10.54
N GLU A 245 11.65 6.84 -10.85
CA GLU A 245 12.48 7.64 -11.74
C GLU A 245 13.22 6.77 -12.76
N GLN A 246 14.40 6.27 -12.39
CA GLN A 246 15.30 5.52 -13.27
C GLN A 246 15.64 4.13 -12.74
N GLU A 247 15.00 3.71 -11.65
CA GLU A 247 15.20 2.38 -11.12
C GLU A 247 14.82 1.32 -12.17
N PRO A 248 15.53 0.20 -12.23
CA PRO A 248 15.10 -0.91 -13.08
C PRO A 248 13.77 -1.46 -12.61
N ASP A 249 13.00 -2.03 -13.50
CA ASP A 249 11.81 -2.78 -13.13
C ASP A 249 12.21 -3.99 -12.28
N PHE A 250 11.42 -4.28 -11.24
CA PHE A 250 11.67 -5.44 -10.40
C PHE A 250 11.63 -6.74 -11.21
N PRO A 251 12.65 -7.61 -11.13
CA PRO A 251 12.77 -8.82 -11.97
C PRO A 251 11.84 -9.94 -11.46
N ILE A 252 10.52 -9.74 -11.55
CA ILE A 252 9.50 -10.61 -10.97
C ILE A 252 9.58 -12.06 -11.47
N LYS A 253 9.87 -12.26 -12.78
CA LYS A 253 10.03 -13.60 -13.36
C LYS A 253 11.25 -14.32 -12.79
N ALA A 254 12.37 -13.61 -12.59
CA ALA A 254 13.56 -14.19 -12.00
C ALA A 254 13.34 -14.61 -10.53
N LEU A 255 12.51 -13.87 -9.78
CA LEU A 255 12.10 -14.30 -8.42
C LEU A 255 11.29 -15.59 -8.48
N SER A 256 10.32 -15.69 -9.39
CA SER A 256 9.52 -16.91 -9.58
C SER A 256 10.38 -18.10 -9.98
N ASP A 257 11.30 -17.92 -10.93
CA ASP A 257 12.20 -19.00 -11.38
C ASP A 257 13.14 -19.48 -10.27
N ALA A 258 13.67 -18.55 -9.47
CA ALA A 258 14.49 -18.90 -8.32
C ALA A 258 13.68 -19.64 -7.23
N LEU A 259 12.45 -19.20 -6.96
CA LEU A 259 11.55 -19.88 -6.04
C LEU A 259 11.25 -21.30 -6.52
N GLN A 260 10.97 -21.49 -7.81
CA GLN A 260 10.72 -22.79 -8.41
C GLN A 260 11.90 -23.76 -8.19
N GLN A 261 13.14 -23.28 -8.43
CA GLN A 261 14.33 -24.09 -8.21
C GLN A 261 14.50 -24.50 -6.73
N LYS A 262 14.19 -23.60 -5.80
CA LYS A 262 14.35 -23.83 -4.36
C LYS A 262 13.19 -24.63 -3.75
N MET A 263 12.00 -24.56 -4.34
CA MET A 263 10.85 -25.37 -3.90
C MET A 263 11.10 -26.88 -3.98
N ALA A 264 11.83 -27.34 -5.02
CA ALA A 264 12.09 -28.74 -5.29
C ALA A 264 10.79 -29.58 -5.20
N ASP A 265 10.77 -30.64 -4.35
CA ASP A 265 9.61 -31.51 -4.16
C ASP A 265 8.66 -31.07 -3.03
N ARG A 266 8.89 -29.87 -2.43
CA ARG A 266 8.08 -29.35 -1.32
C ARG A 266 6.69 -28.97 -1.81
N LYS A 267 5.65 -29.44 -1.12
CA LYS A 267 4.26 -29.17 -1.44
C LYS A 267 3.73 -28.03 -0.58
N LEU A 268 4.21 -26.82 -0.84
CA LEU A 268 3.78 -25.62 -0.16
C LEU A 268 2.97 -24.73 -1.11
N GLU A 269 1.82 -24.26 -0.66
CA GLU A 269 1.14 -23.15 -1.33
C GLU A 269 1.99 -21.89 -1.16
N ILE A 270 2.21 -21.15 -2.23
CA ILE A 270 2.92 -19.87 -2.19
C ILE A 270 1.92 -18.75 -2.01
N ILE A 271 2.17 -17.89 -1.03
CA ILE A 271 1.42 -16.65 -0.81
C ILE A 271 2.33 -15.46 -1.14
N LEU A 272 1.75 -14.43 -1.76
CA LEU A 272 2.40 -13.18 -2.11
C LEU A 272 1.56 -12.03 -1.57
N GLU A 273 2.19 -10.99 -1.00
CA GLU A 273 1.52 -9.82 -0.44
C GLU A 273 1.87 -8.50 -1.19
N PRO A 274 1.66 -8.41 -2.51
CA PRO A 274 1.96 -7.19 -3.24
C PRO A 274 0.97 -6.08 -2.89
N GLY A 275 1.50 -4.90 -2.57
CA GLY A 275 0.70 -3.68 -2.43
C GLY A 275 1.12 -2.64 -3.45
N ARG A 276 2.28 -1.99 -3.19
CA ARG A 276 2.85 -0.95 -4.05
C ARG A 276 2.91 -1.35 -5.52
N TYR A 277 3.38 -2.54 -5.82
CA TYR A 277 3.56 -3.01 -7.18
C TYR A 277 2.26 -2.96 -8.01
N ILE A 278 1.12 -3.25 -7.37
CA ILE A 278 -0.18 -3.27 -8.06
C ILE A 278 -0.74 -1.87 -8.27
N VAL A 279 -0.70 -1.00 -7.25
CA VAL A 279 -1.49 0.23 -7.30
C VAL A 279 -0.68 1.52 -7.46
N ALA A 280 0.62 1.53 -7.17
CA ALA A 280 1.37 2.79 -7.15
C ALA A 280 1.40 3.47 -8.53
N ASN A 281 1.85 2.77 -9.58
CA ASN A 281 1.88 3.30 -10.94
C ASN A 281 0.51 3.37 -11.60
N ALA A 282 -0.50 2.78 -10.98
CA ALA A 282 -1.88 2.87 -11.42
C ALA A 282 -2.58 4.14 -10.91
N GLY A 283 -1.89 5.03 -10.19
CA GLY A 283 -2.52 6.24 -9.66
C GLY A 283 -1.63 7.47 -9.70
N ILE A 284 -2.28 8.62 -9.84
CA ILE A 284 -1.68 9.96 -9.79
C ILE A 284 -2.43 10.84 -8.79
N LEU A 285 -1.77 11.91 -8.33
CA LEU A 285 -2.43 13.04 -7.66
C LEU A 285 -2.47 14.23 -8.62
N LEU A 286 -3.68 14.56 -9.08
CA LEU A 286 -3.95 15.71 -9.94
C LEU A 286 -4.13 16.96 -9.10
N THR A 287 -3.41 18.04 -9.44
CA THR A 287 -3.41 19.29 -8.68
C THR A 287 -3.31 20.50 -9.58
N GLN A 288 -3.76 21.66 -9.10
CA GLN A 288 -3.72 22.93 -9.82
C GLN A 288 -2.72 23.89 -9.19
N VAL A 289 -1.95 24.58 -10.01
CA VAL A 289 -1.07 25.68 -9.59
C VAL A 289 -1.94 26.88 -9.20
N LEU A 290 -1.89 27.28 -7.96
CA LEU A 290 -2.55 28.47 -7.43
C LEU A 290 -1.76 29.73 -7.80
N TYR A 291 -0.48 29.73 -7.46
CA TYR A 291 0.44 30.84 -7.64
C TYR A 291 1.84 30.35 -8.02
N THR A 292 2.58 31.16 -8.74
CA THR A 292 4.03 31.04 -8.86
C THR A 292 4.69 32.24 -8.16
N LYS A 293 5.81 32.00 -7.50
CA LYS A 293 6.61 33.06 -6.88
C LYS A 293 8.09 32.76 -7.03
N HIS A 294 8.87 33.80 -7.14
CA HIS A 294 10.33 33.75 -7.25
C HIS A 294 10.97 34.46 -6.07
N ASN A 295 12.02 33.91 -5.56
CA ASN A 295 12.98 34.61 -4.70
C ASN A 295 14.34 34.64 -5.41
N GLU A 296 15.37 35.13 -4.75
CA GLU A 296 16.69 35.31 -5.36
C GLU A 296 17.33 34.00 -5.87
N SER A 297 16.92 32.84 -5.35
CA SER A 297 17.57 31.56 -5.62
C SER A 297 16.65 30.48 -6.20
N ARG A 298 15.31 30.61 -6.09
CA ARG A 298 14.37 29.55 -6.42
C ARG A 298 13.04 30.09 -6.97
N ALA A 299 12.44 29.32 -7.87
CA ALA A 299 11.06 29.49 -8.27
C ALA A 299 10.18 28.44 -7.56
N PHE A 300 9.04 28.86 -7.07
CA PHE A 300 8.05 28.02 -6.40
C PHE A 300 6.74 28.04 -7.15
N ALA A 301 6.19 26.86 -7.38
CA ALA A 301 4.80 26.70 -7.78
C ALA A 301 4.00 26.20 -6.57
N VAL A 302 3.17 27.07 -6.02
CA VAL A 302 2.24 26.74 -4.94
C VAL A 302 1.01 26.10 -5.55
N VAL A 303 0.76 24.85 -5.18
CA VAL A 303 -0.40 24.07 -5.68
C VAL A 303 -1.45 23.87 -4.60
N ASP A 304 -2.65 23.40 -4.99
CA ASP A 304 -3.74 23.13 -4.04
C ASP A 304 -3.62 21.78 -3.33
N ALA A 305 -2.80 20.83 -3.83
CA ALA A 305 -2.38 19.66 -3.07
C ALA A 305 -1.27 20.00 -2.07
N ALA A 306 -1.09 19.16 -1.05
CA ALA A 306 -0.08 19.37 -0.02
C ALA A 306 0.40 18.05 0.60
N MET A 307 1.34 18.16 1.55
CA MET A 307 1.84 17.01 2.29
C MET A 307 0.72 16.24 3.05
N ASN A 308 -0.40 16.89 3.37
CA ASN A 308 -1.55 16.21 3.97
C ASN A 308 -2.25 15.27 2.98
N ASP A 309 -2.15 15.50 1.67
CA ASP A 309 -2.66 14.62 0.62
C ASP A 309 -1.62 13.57 0.24
N LEU A 310 -0.34 13.94 0.10
CA LEU A 310 0.77 13.07 -0.30
C LEU A 310 1.99 13.30 0.60
N ILE A 311 2.04 12.58 1.72
CA ILE A 311 3.08 12.78 2.77
C ILE A 311 4.46 12.23 2.35
N ARG A 312 4.52 11.33 1.37
CA ARG A 312 5.73 10.56 1.06
C ARG A 312 6.96 11.40 0.71
N PRO A 313 6.87 12.49 -0.07
CA PRO A 313 8.03 13.37 -0.30
C PRO A 313 8.60 13.98 0.99
N ALA A 314 7.73 14.40 1.91
CA ALA A 314 8.15 14.99 3.18
C ALA A 314 8.67 13.95 4.20
N LEU A 315 8.12 12.73 4.20
CA LEU A 315 8.44 11.70 5.20
C LEU A 315 9.61 10.80 4.82
N TYR A 316 9.77 10.53 3.52
CA TYR A 316 10.74 9.56 3.01
C TYR A 316 11.70 10.14 1.98
N ASP A 317 11.68 11.46 1.74
CA ASP A 317 12.36 12.09 0.59
C ASP A 317 12.03 11.40 -0.74
N ALA A 318 10.80 10.85 -0.82
CA ALA A 318 10.36 10.10 -2.00
C ALA A 318 10.19 11.03 -3.19
N VAL A 319 10.78 10.66 -4.30
CA VAL A 319 10.63 11.40 -5.56
C VAL A 319 9.36 10.95 -6.26
N GLN A 320 8.58 11.93 -6.72
CA GLN A 320 7.39 11.74 -7.55
C GLN A 320 7.59 12.51 -8.85
N ALA A 321 7.51 11.85 -10.00
CA ALA A 321 7.59 12.54 -11.27
C ALA A 321 6.42 13.51 -11.44
N VAL A 322 6.72 14.74 -11.89
CA VAL A 322 5.72 15.79 -12.15
C VAL A 322 5.45 15.84 -13.64
N LEU A 323 4.20 15.63 -14.02
CA LEU A 323 3.75 15.63 -15.41
C LEU A 323 2.83 16.82 -15.64
N PRO A 324 3.11 17.72 -16.60
CA PRO A 324 2.16 18.75 -17.00
C PRO A 324 0.95 18.10 -17.69
N VAL A 325 -0.27 18.55 -17.37
CA VAL A 325 -1.49 18.00 -18.02
C VAL A 325 -1.55 18.37 -19.49
N ILE A 326 -1.02 19.53 -19.86
CA ILE A 326 -0.79 19.92 -21.26
C ILE A 326 0.69 19.72 -21.56
N ALA A 327 1.00 18.92 -22.57
CA ALA A 327 2.39 18.60 -22.96
C ALA A 327 3.17 19.88 -23.25
N GLN A 328 4.42 19.89 -22.82
CA GLN A 328 5.34 21.00 -23.01
C GLN A 328 6.50 20.58 -23.92
N THR A 329 6.94 21.50 -24.75
CA THR A 329 8.13 21.35 -25.57
C THR A 329 9.19 22.33 -25.09
N ASN A 330 10.37 21.84 -24.70
CA ASN A 330 11.50 22.63 -24.23
C ASN A 330 11.21 23.53 -23.01
N PRO A 331 10.78 22.95 -21.86
CA PRO A 331 10.62 23.73 -20.65
C PRO A 331 11.94 24.38 -20.23
N SER A 332 11.89 25.60 -19.75
CA SER A 332 13.08 26.46 -19.52
C SER A 332 13.30 26.80 -18.05
N GLU A 333 12.33 26.58 -17.20
CA GLU A 333 12.40 26.99 -15.80
C GLU A 333 12.32 25.78 -14.84
N ARG A 334 12.96 25.91 -13.67
CA ARG A 334 12.90 24.90 -12.61
C ARG A 334 12.08 25.40 -11.44
N PHE A 335 11.11 24.60 -11.02
CA PHE A 335 10.22 24.89 -9.91
C PHE A 335 10.35 23.89 -8.77
N GLU A 336 10.25 24.43 -7.55
CA GLU A 336 9.89 23.67 -6.35
C GLU A 336 8.36 23.59 -6.29
N ILE A 337 7.79 22.40 -6.28
CA ILE A 337 6.34 22.19 -6.16
C ILE A 337 6.00 22.08 -4.68
N VAL A 338 5.26 23.05 -4.17
CA VAL A 338 4.95 23.19 -2.74
C VAL A 338 3.45 23.32 -2.51
N GLY A 339 2.97 22.80 -1.39
CA GLY A 339 1.60 22.96 -0.97
C GLY A 339 1.36 24.19 -0.09
N PRO A 340 0.10 24.39 0.35
CA PRO A 340 -0.32 25.50 1.21
C PRO A 340 -0.22 25.18 2.72
N ILE A 341 0.29 24.05 3.13
CA ILE A 341 0.43 23.70 4.55
C ILE A 341 1.43 24.61 5.22
N CYS A 342 1.12 25.07 6.43
CA CYS A 342 2.00 25.91 7.24
C CYS A 342 3.13 25.09 7.88
N GLU A 343 3.92 24.43 7.03
CA GLU A 343 5.04 23.56 7.40
C GLU A 343 6.18 23.71 6.38
N SER A 344 7.39 23.93 6.85
CA SER A 344 8.58 24.10 5.98
C SER A 344 8.89 22.85 5.14
N GLY A 345 8.40 21.69 5.54
CA GLY A 345 8.56 20.41 4.85
C GLY A 345 7.53 20.15 3.75
N ASP A 346 6.58 21.07 3.48
CA ASP A 346 5.51 20.87 2.51
C ASP A 346 5.99 21.00 1.05
N PHE A 347 6.90 20.10 0.68
CA PHE A 347 7.37 19.91 -0.70
C PHE A 347 6.77 18.65 -1.27
N LEU A 348 6.13 18.76 -2.43
CA LEU A 348 5.60 17.62 -3.19
C LEU A 348 6.62 17.14 -4.23
N ALA A 349 7.42 18.05 -4.79
CA ALA A 349 8.55 17.72 -5.66
C ALA A 349 9.56 18.86 -5.67
N LYS A 350 10.82 18.55 -5.96
CA LYS A 350 11.93 19.52 -5.95
C LYS A 350 12.61 19.54 -7.32
N ASP A 351 13.14 20.69 -7.69
CA ASP A 351 13.99 20.91 -8.88
C ASP A 351 13.34 20.41 -10.21
N CYS A 352 12.04 20.62 -10.35
CA CYS A 352 11.27 20.15 -11.52
C CYS A 352 11.49 21.08 -12.72
N LEU A 353 12.04 20.57 -13.82
CA LEU A 353 12.16 21.32 -15.08
C LEU A 353 10.80 21.30 -15.80
N ILE A 354 10.03 22.39 -15.64
CA ILE A 354 8.65 22.50 -16.11
C ILE A 354 8.24 23.97 -16.15
N ASP A 355 7.56 24.41 -17.19
CA ASP A 355 7.03 25.80 -17.25
C ASP A 355 5.64 25.86 -16.64
N LEU A 356 5.47 26.65 -15.58
CA LEU A 356 4.23 26.74 -14.82
C LEU A 356 3.72 28.17 -14.72
N LYS A 357 2.39 28.30 -14.68
CA LYS A 357 1.66 29.54 -14.39
C LYS A 357 0.43 29.24 -13.56
N SER A 358 -0.11 30.25 -12.90
CA SER A 358 -1.40 30.12 -12.18
C SER A 358 -2.47 29.52 -13.08
N GLY A 359 -3.23 28.57 -12.55
CA GLY A 359 -4.24 27.80 -13.25
C GLY A 359 -3.72 26.57 -14.02
N ALA A 360 -2.42 26.37 -14.16
CA ALA A 360 -1.87 25.18 -14.79
C ALA A 360 -2.20 23.92 -13.97
N LEU A 361 -2.51 22.83 -14.66
CA LEU A 361 -2.73 21.51 -14.04
C LEU A 361 -1.49 20.66 -14.19
N ILE A 362 -1.11 20.00 -13.10
CA ILE A 362 -0.02 19.01 -13.06
C ILE A 362 -0.48 17.74 -12.34
N ALA A 363 0.17 16.63 -12.65
CA ALA A 363 -0.04 15.34 -12.03
C ALA A 363 1.24 14.85 -11.35
N LEU A 364 1.14 14.46 -10.09
CA LEU A 364 2.20 13.76 -9.36
C LEU A 364 2.03 12.27 -9.60
N ALA A 365 2.97 11.68 -10.32
CA ALA A 365 2.92 10.30 -10.78
C ALA A 365 3.13 9.30 -9.63
N SER A 366 2.79 8.02 -9.86
CA SER A 366 3.02 6.90 -8.92
C SER A 366 2.46 7.14 -7.51
N SER A 367 1.32 7.87 -7.43
CA SER A 367 0.66 8.25 -6.17
C SER A 367 -0.45 7.28 -5.73
N GLY A 368 -0.66 6.18 -6.46
CA GLY A 368 -1.73 5.22 -6.19
C GLY A 368 -1.53 4.39 -4.91
N ALA A 369 -0.29 4.24 -4.43
CA ALA A 369 0.02 3.56 -3.18
C ALA A 369 0.53 4.55 -2.13
N TYR A 370 0.03 4.40 -0.89
CA TYR A 370 0.47 5.21 0.26
C TYR A 370 0.32 6.73 0.03
N GLY A 371 -0.59 7.14 -0.87
CA GLY A 371 -1.07 8.50 -1.03
C GLY A 371 -2.29 8.70 -0.12
N MET A 372 -3.51 8.44 -0.64
CA MET A 372 -4.75 8.61 0.13
C MET A 372 -4.75 7.82 1.45
N SER A 373 -4.20 6.61 1.49
CA SER A 373 -4.14 5.78 2.71
C SER A 373 -3.31 6.39 3.85
N MET A 374 -2.37 7.29 3.54
CA MET A 374 -1.55 8.03 4.52
C MET A 374 -1.96 9.50 4.63
N SER A 375 -3.01 9.94 3.96
CA SER A 375 -3.48 11.32 4.02
C SER A 375 -4.04 11.68 5.39
N SER A 376 -4.03 12.98 5.70
CA SER A 376 -4.50 13.51 6.98
C SER A 376 -5.33 14.78 6.80
N ASN A 377 -5.89 15.27 7.91
CA ASN A 377 -6.60 16.55 7.94
C ASN A 377 -5.70 17.67 8.52
N TYR A 378 -4.36 17.57 8.35
CA TYR A 378 -3.45 18.61 8.83
C TYR A 378 -3.85 19.99 8.31
N ASN A 379 -3.78 21.02 9.14
CA ASN A 379 -4.34 22.37 8.95
C ASN A 379 -5.88 22.38 8.68
N THR A 380 -6.62 21.37 9.16
CA THR A 380 -8.08 21.22 8.97
C THR A 380 -8.49 21.17 7.50
N ARG A 381 -7.62 20.62 6.64
CA ARG A 381 -7.92 20.41 5.23
C ARG A 381 -8.67 19.10 5.04
N GLY A 382 -9.75 19.13 4.26
CA GLY A 382 -10.48 17.91 3.88
C GLY A 382 -9.64 17.02 2.96
N ARG A 383 -9.73 15.70 3.10
CA ARG A 383 -9.08 14.76 2.17
C ARG A 383 -9.61 14.91 0.76
N ALA A 384 -8.72 14.71 -0.20
CA ALA A 384 -9.01 14.82 -1.63
C ALA A 384 -10.09 13.82 -2.10
N ALA A 385 -10.72 14.11 -3.22
CA ALA A 385 -11.57 13.14 -3.93
C ALA A 385 -10.73 12.01 -4.53
N GLU A 386 -11.35 10.84 -4.75
CA GLU A 386 -10.75 9.73 -5.48
C GLU A 386 -11.65 9.35 -6.66
N VAL A 387 -11.07 9.19 -7.83
CA VAL A 387 -11.73 8.83 -9.08
C VAL A 387 -11.09 7.59 -9.69
N LEU A 388 -11.89 6.63 -10.12
CA LEU A 388 -11.47 5.48 -10.89
C LEU A 388 -11.84 5.70 -12.36
N VAL A 389 -10.87 5.49 -13.25
CA VAL A 389 -11.06 5.51 -14.69
C VAL A 389 -11.00 4.07 -15.21
N ASP A 390 -11.96 3.68 -16.05
CA ASP A 390 -12.02 2.39 -16.75
C ASP A 390 -12.38 2.69 -18.22
N GLY A 391 -11.39 2.68 -19.11
CA GLY A 391 -11.51 3.12 -20.49
C GLY A 391 -11.85 4.61 -20.59
N ALA A 392 -12.99 4.91 -21.18
CA ALA A 392 -13.49 6.28 -21.35
C ALA A 392 -14.45 6.74 -20.23
N GLU A 393 -14.65 5.93 -19.19
CA GLU A 393 -15.53 6.23 -18.07
C GLU A 393 -14.74 6.64 -16.84
N ALA A 394 -15.19 7.70 -16.14
CA ALA A 394 -14.62 8.16 -14.88
C ALA A 394 -15.68 8.14 -13.78
N GLN A 395 -15.41 7.40 -12.71
CA GLN A 395 -16.31 7.25 -11.58
C GLN A 395 -15.73 7.87 -10.31
N LEU A 396 -16.51 8.74 -9.64
CA LEU A 396 -16.18 9.20 -8.30
C LEU A 396 -16.33 8.02 -7.30
N ILE A 397 -15.21 7.56 -6.75
CA ILE A 397 -15.19 6.42 -5.81
C ILE A 397 -15.01 6.85 -4.35
N ARG A 398 -14.66 8.11 -4.14
CA ARG A 398 -14.67 8.80 -2.84
C ARG A 398 -14.89 10.28 -3.08
N ARG A 399 -15.92 10.85 -2.45
CA ARG A 399 -16.11 12.30 -2.49
C ARG A 399 -15.05 13.04 -1.68
N ARG A 400 -14.75 14.27 -2.01
CA ARG A 400 -13.95 15.18 -1.20
C ARG A 400 -14.60 15.34 0.18
N GLU A 401 -13.78 15.37 1.24
CA GLU A 401 -14.27 15.71 2.57
C GLU A 401 -14.65 17.20 2.64
N THR A 402 -15.80 17.46 3.26
CA THR A 402 -16.20 18.81 3.67
C THR A 402 -15.63 19.16 5.02
N ILE A 403 -15.68 20.43 5.41
CA ILE A 403 -15.31 20.82 6.79
C ILE A 403 -16.23 20.15 7.84
N ASP A 404 -17.50 19.97 7.51
CA ASP A 404 -18.44 19.25 8.41
C ASP A 404 -18.04 17.78 8.60
N ASP A 405 -17.50 17.11 7.58
CA ASP A 405 -16.94 15.76 7.74
C ASP A 405 -15.76 15.71 8.69
N VAL A 406 -14.87 16.71 8.61
CA VAL A 406 -13.69 16.81 9.48
C VAL A 406 -14.10 17.03 10.93
N LEU A 407 -15.12 17.85 11.16
CA LEU A 407 -15.62 18.20 12.48
C LEU A 407 -16.63 17.18 13.07
N ALA A 408 -17.13 16.24 12.27
CA ALA A 408 -18.24 15.36 12.63
C ALA A 408 -18.02 14.50 13.89
N ALA A 409 -16.76 14.20 14.23
CA ALA A 409 -16.42 13.41 15.41
C ALA A 409 -16.21 14.26 16.68
N GLU A 410 -16.19 15.58 16.55
CA GLU A 410 -15.96 16.49 17.69
C GLU A 410 -17.26 16.71 18.45
N THR A 411 -17.19 16.66 19.78
CA THR A 411 -18.34 16.80 20.68
C THR A 411 -18.05 17.78 21.80
N ASN A 412 -19.09 18.19 22.54
CA ASN A 412 -18.99 19.00 23.75
C ASN A 412 -18.44 20.43 23.53
N LEU A 413 -18.91 21.10 22.49
CA LEU A 413 -18.55 22.50 22.20
C LEU A 413 -18.99 23.51 23.32
N GLY A 414 -19.71 23.06 24.37
CA GLY A 414 -20.34 23.93 25.33
C GLY A 414 -21.51 24.74 24.74
N THR A 415 -21.95 25.77 25.43
CA THR A 415 -23.04 26.63 24.92
C THR A 415 -22.43 27.72 24.06
N VAL A 416 -22.41 27.52 22.74
CA VAL A 416 -22.04 28.55 21.77
C VAL A 416 -23.29 29.34 21.40
N THR A 417 -23.41 30.57 21.87
CA THR A 417 -24.61 31.39 21.70
C THR A 417 -24.81 31.94 20.30
N SER A 418 -23.78 32.09 19.49
CA SER A 418 -23.84 32.33 18.03
C SER A 418 -22.43 32.27 17.42
N ALA A 419 -22.22 31.39 16.46
CA ALA A 419 -21.01 31.45 15.61
C ALA A 419 -21.39 32.11 14.26
N PRO A 420 -20.54 32.97 13.70
CA PRO A 420 -20.77 33.46 12.35
C PRO A 420 -20.67 32.26 11.36
N THR A 421 -21.65 32.18 10.47
CA THR A 421 -21.59 31.17 9.40
C THR A 421 -20.54 31.60 8.38
N VAL A 422 -19.43 30.84 8.31
CA VAL A 422 -18.40 31.04 7.27
C VAL A 422 -18.67 30.01 6.17
N ASN A 423 -19.17 30.48 5.04
CA ASN A 423 -19.34 29.62 3.86
C ASN A 423 -18.00 29.50 3.12
N ILE A 424 -17.28 28.42 3.40
CA ILE A 424 -16.13 27.99 2.58
C ILE A 424 -16.66 26.92 1.64
N SER A 425 -16.86 27.25 0.38
CA SER A 425 -17.18 26.24 -0.63
C SER A 425 -16.03 25.24 -0.69
N ALA A 426 -16.34 23.96 -0.57
CA ALA A 426 -15.39 22.89 -0.90
C ALA A 426 -15.00 23.08 -2.38
N ARG A 427 -13.79 23.59 -2.62
CA ARG A 427 -13.23 23.76 -3.96
C ARG A 427 -12.65 22.45 -4.44
#